data_2ef65984675d14915d89e70375293c69
#
_entry.id   2ef65984675d14915d89e70375293c69
#
_cell.length_a   1.000
_cell.length_b   1.000
_cell.length_c   1.000
_cell.angle_alpha   90.00
_cell.angle_beta   90.00
_cell.angle_gamma   90.00
#
_symmetry.space_group_name_H-M   'P 1'
#
loop_
_entity.id
_entity.type
_entity.pdbx_description
1 polymer ?
#
loop_
_entity_poly.entity_id
_entity_poly.type
_entity_poly.pdbx_seq_one_letter_code
_entity_poly.pdbx_strand_id
1 'polypeptide(L)'
;FAGKKGSTYIAIGPQDLPCSRDFVDDMVQECINQRAVNLDVLSFEFGMGVVPEAQEDALSKGVKLSLKYIPREVFDKRAVESNAVRFSEVGYLDVDIKTLKKNREATVTLKDFSIFYSQDTLQKTGEALGKNKSTVILDNGKILKISKDKAGIIKQEEITTNWTDWIGYWSIEGEDGTLQQVETGRFIFDNNWQSFKTRDSELELTSATYQYPNSGTYKIAVKVIDVFGNDTTQIFEASV
;
A
#
# COMPACT_ATOMS: atom_id res chain seq x y z
N PHE A 1 23.72 -4.49 1.94
CA PHE A 1 22.82 -3.37 2.28
C PHE A 1 23.22 -2.10 1.57
N ALA A 2 22.24 -1.24 1.26
CA ALA A 2 22.48 0.07 0.65
C ALA A 2 22.88 1.13 1.69
N GLY A 3 22.45 0.96 2.94
CA GLY A 3 22.75 1.91 4.00
C GLY A 3 22.21 1.50 5.38
N LYS A 4 22.27 2.47 6.29
CA LYS A 4 21.77 2.32 7.65
C LYS A 4 21.19 3.63 8.16
N LYS A 5 20.03 3.57 8.79
CA LYS A 5 19.36 4.72 9.45
C LYS A 5 19.15 4.39 10.92
N GLY A 6 19.99 4.96 11.79
CA GLY A 6 19.99 4.57 13.19
C GLY A 6 20.34 3.10 13.38
N SER A 7 19.45 2.31 13.99
CA SER A 7 19.59 0.87 14.18
C SER A 7 18.99 0.03 13.02
N THR A 8 18.35 0.67 12.02
CA THR A 8 17.68 -0.01 10.92
C THR A 8 18.60 -0.12 9.71
N TYR A 9 18.81 -1.32 9.18
CA TYR A 9 19.48 -1.54 7.91
C TYR A 9 18.52 -1.29 6.75
N ILE A 10 19.06 -0.78 5.63
CA ILE A 10 18.28 -0.44 4.44
C ILE A 10 18.81 -1.25 3.27
N ALA A 11 17.94 -2.02 2.64
CA ALA A 11 18.17 -2.67 1.36
C ALA A 11 17.32 -2.00 0.28
N ILE A 12 17.84 -1.94 -0.95
CA ILE A 12 17.11 -1.42 -2.11
C ILE A 12 16.96 -2.56 -3.09
N GLY A 13 15.72 -2.86 -3.47
CA GLY A 13 15.40 -3.89 -4.45
C GLY A 13 15.80 -3.51 -5.88
N PRO A 14 15.63 -4.42 -6.82
CA PRO A 14 15.91 -4.17 -8.24
C PRO A 14 15.12 -2.95 -8.76
N GLN A 15 15.74 -2.21 -9.70
CA GLN A 15 15.08 -1.03 -10.29
C GLN A 15 14.09 -1.39 -11.40
N ASP A 16 14.42 -2.42 -12.19
CA ASP A 16 13.69 -2.77 -13.42
C ASP A 16 12.79 -4.00 -13.26
N LEU A 17 12.83 -4.66 -12.11
CA LEU A 17 12.06 -5.87 -11.81
C LEU A 17 11.39 -5.75 -10.45
N PRO A 18 10.24 -6.41 -10.25
CA PRO A 18 9.65 -6.52 -8.92
C PRO A 18 10.62 -7.17 -7.93
N CYS A 19 10.66 -6.65 -6.70
CA CYS A 19 11.43 -7.25 -5.62
C CYS A 19 10.84 -8.63 -5.28
N SER A 20 11.64 -9.68 -5.47
CA SER A 20 11.21 -11.05 -5.28
C SER A 20 11.24 -11.45 -3.80
N ARG A 21 10.56 -12.56 -3.47
CA ARG A 21 10.62 -13.17 -2.13
C ARG A 21 12.06 -13.58 -1.79
N ASP A 22 12.78 -14.20 -2.71
CA ASP A 22 14.15 -14.65 -2.51
C ASP A 22 15.07 -13.50 -2.13
N PHE A 23 14.94 -12.35 -2.80
CA PHE A 23 15.71 -11.15 -2.45
C PHE A 23 15.43 -10.69 -1.01
N VAL A 24 14.17 -10.68 -0.60
CA VAL A 24 13.79 -10.28 0.77
C VAL A 24 14.35 -11.27 1.79
N ASP A 25 14.24 -12.57 1.51
CA ASP A 25 14.75 -13.63 2.40
C ASP A 25 16.28 -13.57 2.55
N ASP A 26 17.02 -13.30 1.46
CA ASP A 26 18.47 -13.07 1.49
C ASP A 26 18.83 -11.86 2.36
N MET A 27 18.08 -10.76 2.24
CA MET A 27 18.31 -9.56 3.06
C MET A 27 17.99 -9.80 4.55
N VAL A 28 16.94 -10.57 4.84
CA VAL A 28 16.61 -10.98 6.21
C VAL A 28 17.75 -11.85 6.78
N GLN A 29 18.27 -12.81 6.00
CA GLN A 29 19.38 -13.66 6.45
C GLN A 29 20.64 -12.84 6.69
N GLU A 30 20.96 -11.89 5.83
CA GLU A 30 22.09 -10.99 6.03
C GLU A 30 21.91 -10.10 7.26
N CYS A 31 20.68 -9.64 7.55
CA CYS A 31 20.34 -8.90 8.76
C CYS A 31 20.64 -9.72 10.02
N ILE A 32 20.30 -11.01 10.01
CA ILE A 32 20.61 -11.96 11.09
C ILE A 32 22.12 -12.12 11.25
N ASN A 33 22.87 -12.29 10.16
CA ASN A 33 24.34 -12.42 10.16
C ASN A 33 25.00 -11.19 10.79
N GLN A 34 24.45 -10.01 10.55
CA GLN A 34 24.91 -8.74 11.13
C GLN A 34 24.39 -8.49 12.56
N ARG A 35 23.65 -9.44 13.14
CA ARG A 35 22.99 -9.31 14.46
C ARG A 35 22.10 -8.08 14.56
N ALA A 36 21.49 -7.69 13.46
CA ALA A 36 20.55 -6.59 13.40
C ALA A 36 19.11 -7.10 13.57
N VAL A 37 18.24 -6.25 14.09
CA VAL A 37 16.84 -6.60 14.39
C VAL A 37 15.84 -5.80 13.57
N ASN A 38 16.29 -4.77 12.83
CA ASN A 38 15.40 -3.93 12.01
C ASN A 38 15.94 -3.84 10.58
N LEU A 39 15.06 -4.11 9.63
CA LEU A 39 15.34 -4.08 8.19
C LEU A 39 14.24 -3.37 7.44
N ASP A 40 14.60 -2.32 6.69
CA ASP A 40 13.75 -1.69 5.68
C ASP A 40 14.19 -2.17 4.30
N VAL A 41 13.28 -2.75 3.53
CA VAL A 41 13.49 -3.07 2.11
C VAL A 41 12.69 -2.08 1.28
N LEU A 42 13.38 -1.29 0.48
CA LEU A 42 12.80 -0.28 -0.40
C LEU A 42 12.76 -0.82 -1.83
N SER A 43 11.62 -0.75 -2.50
CA SER A 43 11.52 -1.14 -3.91
C SER A 43 10.44 -0.31 -4.63
N PHE A 44 10.56 -0.18 -5.94
CA PHE A 44 9.52 0.43 -6.76
C PHE A 44 8.31 -0.48 -6.91
N GLU A 45 8.53 -1.79 -6.85
CA GLU A 45 7.50 -2.80 -6.98
C GLU A 45 7.90 -4.04 -6.18
N PHE A 46 6.94 -4.70 -5.54
CA PHE A 46 7.14 -5.99 -4.89
C PHE A 46 6.42 -7.08 -5.69
N GLY A 47 7.06 -8.24 -5.79
CA GLY A 47 6.46 -9.42 -6.41
C GLY A 47 5.25 -9.91 -5.61
N MET A 48 4.35 -10.61 -6.30
CA MET A 48 3.16 -11.20 -5.68
C MET A 48 3.55 -12.23 -4.62
N GLY A 49 2.81 -12.24 -3.50
CA GLY A 49 3.04 -13.17 -2.39
C GLY A 49 4.27 -12.85 -1.51
N VAL A 50 4.96 -11.72 -1.76
CA VAL A 50 6.06 -11.30 -0.88
C VAL A 50 5.54 -10.81 0.47
N VAL A 51 4.36 -10.25 0.51
CA VAL A 51 3.70 -9.66 1.69
C VAL A 51 2.36 -10.37 1.89
N PRO A 52 1.91 -10.73 3.07
CA PRO A 52 2.44 -10.53 4.43
C PRO A 52 3.42 -11.61 4.91
N GLU A 53 3.50 -12.75 4.21
CA GLU A 53 4.25 -13.93 4.66
C GLU A 53 5.73 -13.62 4.98
N ALA A 54 6.36 -12.74 4.18
CA ALA A 54 7.76 -12.36 4.43
C ALA A 54 7.95 -11.63 5.76
N GLN A 55 6.98 -10.80 6.16
CA GLN A 55 7.05 -10.06 7.42
C GLN A 55 6.88 -10.99 8.62
N GLU A 56 5.96 -11.96 8.55
CA GLU A 56 5.74 -12.95 9.60
C GLU A 56 6.97 -13.87 9.75
N ASP A 57 7.51 -14.35 8.64
CA ASP A 57 8.71 -15.19 8.64
C ASP A 57 9.93 -14.44 9.20
N ALA A 58 10.13 -13.19 8.81
CA ALA A 58 11.22 -12.37 9.33
C ALA A 58 11.06 -12.15 10.84
N LEU A 59 9.84 -11.86 11.30
CA LEU A 59 9.55 -11.66 12.72
C LEU A 59 9.79 -12.92 13.53
N SER A 60 9.44 -14.10 13.01
CA SER A 60 9.71 -15.40 13.64
C SER A 60 11.24 -15.64 13.83
N LYS A 61 12.05 -15.07 12.94
CA LYS A 61 13.52 -15.12 12.98
C LYS A 61 14.13 -13.96 13.80
N GLY A 62 13.31 -13.12 14.45
CA GLY A 62 13.75 -12.01 15.29
C GLY A 62 14.10 -10.72 14.52
N VAL A 63 13.72 -10.62 13.25
CA VAL A 63 13.93 -9.42 12.42
C VAL A 63 12.60 -8.72 12.16
N LYS A 64 12.51 -7.45 12.56
CA LYS A 64 11.38 -6.58 12.19
C LYS A 64 11.62 -6.06 10.76
N LEU A 65 10.88 -6.60 9.83
CA LEU A 65 10.92 -6.26 8.41
C LEU A 65 9.85 -5.23 8.07
N SER A 66 10.25 -4.13 7.41
CA SER A 66 9.35 -3.17 6.78
C SER A 66 9.61 -3.15 5.28
N LEU A 67 8.57 -3.42 4.50
CA LEU A 67 8.61 -3.34 3.03
C LEU A 67 8.00 -2.00 2.63
N LYS A 68 8.76 -1.18 1.89
CA LYS A 68 8.37 0.20 1.56
C LYS A 68 8.47 0.46 0.07
N TYR A 69 7.44 1.09 -0.48
CA TYR A 69 7.49 1.56 -1.85
C TYR A 69 8.35 2.81 -1.99
N ILE A 70 9.17 2.82 -3.04
CA ILE A 70 9.88 4.01 -3.48
C ILE A 70 8.93 4.79 -4.38
N PRO A 71 8.46 5.97 -3.96
CA PRO A 71 7.54 6.77 -4.75
C PRO A 71 8.25 7.36 -5.97
N ARG A 72 7.54 7.55 -7.08
CA ARG A 72 8.11 8.10 -8.32
C ARG A 72 8.61 9.53 -8.16
N GLU A 73 8.09 10.24 -7.18
CA GLU A 73 8.49 11.61 -6.82
C GLU A 73 9.96 11.73 -6.40
N VAL A 74 10.67 10.61 -6.12
CA VAL A 74 12.12 10.63 -5.87
C VAL A 74 12.92 11.14 -7.07
N PHE A 75 12.37 11.08 -8.27
CA PHE A 75 12.98 11.61 -9.49
C PHE A 75 12.63 13.08 -9.74
N ASP A 76 11.66 13.64 -9.03
CA ASP A 76 11.34 15.07 -9.10
C ASP A 76 12.21 15.87 -8.12
N LYS A 77 13.14 16.62 -8.69
CA LYS A 77 14.06 17.44 -7.90
C LYS A 77 13.34 18.41 -6.95
N ARG A 78 12.19 18.96 -7.36
CA ARG A 78 11.41 19.89 -6.52
C ARG A 78 10.76 19.17 -5.35
N ALA A 79 10.26 17.97 -5.57
CA ALA A 79 9.69 17.14 -4.50
C ALA A 79 10.76 16.74 -3.47
N VAL A 80 11.97 16.39 -3.93
CA VAL A 80 13.10 16.05 -3.06
C VAL A 80 13.56 17.29 -2.26
N GLU A 81 13.76 18.44 -2.91
CA GLU A 81 14.19 19.67 -2.25
C GLU A 81 13.16 20.21 -1.23
N SER A 82 11.87 19.98 -1.48
CA SER A 82 10.78 20.38 -0.57
C SER A 82 10.46 19.36 0.52
N ASN A 83 11.20 18.23 0.59
CA ASN A 83 10.90 17.09 1.45
C ASN A 83 9.46 16.54 1.29
N ALA A 84 8.92 16.60 0.07
CA ALA A 84 7.58 16.10 -0.24
C ALA A 84 7.56 14.60 -0.55
N VAL A 85 8.73 13.96 -0.70
CA VAL A 85 8.83 12.53 -0.97
C VAL A 85 8.46 11.73 0.28
N ARG A 86 7.48 10.86 0.15
CA ARG A 86 6.99 10.00 1.25
C ARG A 86 7.10 8.53 0.85
N PHE A 87 7.78 7.75 1.68
CA PHE A 87 7.83 6.30 1.53
C PHE A 87 6.63 5.69 2.25
N SER A 88 5.85 4.88 1.54
CA SER A 88 4.75 4.12 2.13
C SER A 88 5.18 2.68 2.40
N GLU A 89 4.73 2.12 3.51
CA GLU A 89 4.81 0.67 3.71
C GLU A 89 3.79 -0.03 2.83
N VAL A 90 4.06 -1.29 2.46
CA VAL A 90 3.10 -2.10 1.73
C VAL A 90 1.85 -2.26 2.58
N GLY A 91 0.70 -1.90 2.01
CA GLY A 91 -0.56 -1.89 2.72
C GLY A 91 -1.08 -3.30 3.03
N TYR A 92 -1.78 -3.42 4.13
CA TYR A 92 -2.58 -4.60 4.45
C TYR A 92 -3.96 -4.43 3.81
N LEU A 93 -4.44 -5.48 3.15
CA LEU A 93 -5.74 -5.51 2.51
C LEU A 93 -6.43 -6.83 2.86
N ASP A 94 -7.59 -6.73 3.48
CA ASP A 94 -8.45 -7.88 3.78
C ASP A 94 -9.75 -7.81 2.98
N VAL A 95 -10.10 -8.94 2.34
CA VAL A 95 -11.30 -9.08 1.53
C VAL A 95 -12.04 -10.36 1.82
N ASP A 96 -13.36 -10.33 1.69
CA ASP A 96 -14.23 -11.49 1.72
C ASP A 96 -14.73 -11.75 0.29
N ILE A 97 -14.44 -12.94 -0.24
CA ILE A 97 -14.89 -13.36 -1.58
C ILE A 97 -15.99 -14.41 -1.42
N LYS A 98 -17.20 -14.01 -1.78
CA LYS A 98 -18.35 -14.92 -1.79
C LYS A 98 -18.56 -15.47 -3.19
N THR A 99 -18.57 -16.79 -3.31
CA THR A 99 -18.82 -17.49 -4.57
C THR A 99 -20.12 -18.27 -4.53
N LEU A 100 -20.87 -18.22 -5.62
CA LEU A 100 -22.06 -19.02 -5.85
C LEU A 100 -21.79 -20.01 -7.01
N LYS A 101 -21.27 -21.20 -6.68
CA LYS A 101 -20.86 -22.23 -7.66
C LYS A 101 -21.96 -22.57 -8.66
N LYS A 102 -23.23 -22.63 -8.22
CA LYS A 102 -24.37 -22.95 -9.08
C LYS A 102 -24.54 -21.94 -10.23
N ASN A 103 -24.26 -20.68 -9.95
CA ASN A 103 -24.41 -19.57 -10.91
C ASN A 103 -23.08 -19.16 -11.54
N ARG A 104 -21.95 -19.70 -11.04
CA ARG A 104 -20.60 -19.26 -11.41
C ARG A 104 -20.39 -17.77 -11.15
N GLU A 105 -20.82 -17.33 -9.99
CA GLU A 105 -20.78 -15.91 -9.60
C GLU A 105 -19.78 -15.71 -8.46
N ALA A 106 -19.13 -14.54 -8.47
CA ALA A 106 -18.33 -14.07 -7.35
C ALA A 106 -18.65 -12.61 -7.03
N THR A 107 -18.55 -12.27 -5.76
CA THR A 107 -18.68 -10.93 -5.23
C THR A 107 -17.57 -10.70 -4.23
N VAL A 108 -16.88 -9.56 -4.31
CA VAL A 108 -15.79 -9.19 -3.41
C VAL A 108 -16.25 -8.08 -2.48
N THR A 109 -15.95 -8.24 -1.19
CA THR A 109 -16.22 -7.21 -0.18
C THR A 109 -14.93 -6.84 0.52
N LEU A 110 -14.57 -5.55 0.54
CA LEU A 110 -13.48 -5.05 1.38
C LEU A 110 -13.86 -5.16 2.85
N LYS A 111 -12.95 -5.72 3.67
CA LYS A 111 -13.11 -5.88 5.10
C LYS A 111 -12.25 -4.94 5.91
N ASP A 112 -11.00 -4.78 5.49
CA ASP A 112 -10.05 -3.89 6.15
C ASP A 112 -8.98 -3.44 5.16
N PHE A 113 -8.43 -2.27 5.42
CA PHE A 113 -7.30 -1.70 4.71
C PHE A 113 -6.47 -0.85 5.66
N SER A 114 -5.18 -1.09 5.67
CA SER A 114 -4.24 -0.25 6.41
C SER A 114 -2.96 -0.03 5.63
N ILE A 115 -2.43 1.18 5.69
CA ILE A 115 -1.17 1.57 5.08
C ILE A 115 -0.42 2.49 6.03
N PHE A 116 0.90 2.32 6.11
CA PHE A 116 1.75 3.13 6.97
C PHE A 116 2.71 3.94 6.11
N TYR A 117 2.82 5.20 6.44
CA TYR A 117 3.76 6.13 5.82
C TYR A 117 4.86 6.52 6.79
N SER A 118 6.01 6.91 6.24
CA SER A 118 7.03 7.58 7.04
C SER A 118 6.48 8.89 7.58
N GLN A 119 6.58 9.05 8.89
CA GLN A 119 5.94 10.15 9.61
C GLN A 119 6.61 11.49 9.35
N ASP A 120 5.77 12.52 9.19
CA ASP A 120 6.17 13.90 9.28
C ASP A 120 6.38 14.30 10.76
N THR A 121 7.27 15.25 11.01
CA THR A 121 7.42 15.77 12.38
C THR A 121 6.43 16.92 12.55
N LEU A 122 5.35 16.68 13.29
CA LEU A 122 4.27 17.62 13.60
C LEU A 122 4.82 18.97 14.07
N GLN A 123 5.82 18.95 14.94
CA GLN A 123 6.42 20.16 15.50
C GLN A 123 7.11 21.01 14.41
N LYS A 124 7.96 20.39 13.57
CA LYS A 124 8.67 21.10 12.50
C LYS A 124 7.71 21.71 11.47
N THR A 125 6.69 20.94 11.09
CA THR A 125 5.70 21.41 10.12
C THR A 125 4.82 22.53 10.68
N GLY A 126 4.39 22.42 11.94
CA GLY A 126 3.64 23.46 12.63
C GLY A 126 4.41 24.76 12.81
N GLU A 127 5.71 24.70 13.11
CA GLU A 127 6.59 25.87 13.22
C GLU A 127 6.78 26.57 11.86
N ALA A 128 6.98 25.79 10.79
CA ALA A 128 7.18 26.30 9.43
C ALA A 128 5.89 26.85 8.81
N LEU A 129 4.71 26.49 9.32
CA LEU A 129 3.43 26.90 8.75
C LEU A 129 3.17 28.39 8.98
N GLY A 130 2.92 29.12 7.88
CA GLY A 130 2.56 30.53 7.91
C GLY A 130 1.17 30.76 8.53
N LYS A 131 0.93 31.98 9.09
CA LYS A 131 -0.38 32.38 9.61
C LYS A 131 -1.46 32.27 8.52
N ASN A 132 -2.68 31.86 8.89
CA ASN A 132 -3.81 31.59 7.99
C ASN A 132 -3.52 30.53 6.90
N LYS A 133 -2.59 29.64 7.15
CA LYS A 133 -2.29 28.51 6.27
C LYS A 133 -2.73 27.21 6.93
N SER A 134 -2.98 26.22 6.11
CA SER A 134 -3.21 24.85 6.54
C SER A 134 -2.38 23.89 5.71
N THR A 135 -2.02 22.78 6.30
CA THR A 135 -1.35 21.67 5.61
C THR A 135 -1.85 20.36 6.18
N VAL A 136 -1.61 19.28 5.45
CA VAL A 136 -1.94 17.93 5.87
C VAL A 136 -0.64 17.21 6.20
N ILE A 137 -0.60 16.53 7.34
CA ILE A 137 0.54 15.75 7.79
C ILE A 137 0.12 14.35 8.19
N LEU A 138 1.11 13.48 8.27
CA LEU A 138 0.99 12.14 8.81
C LEU A 138 1.66 12.11 10.18
N ASP A 139 0.91 11.77 11.20
CA ASP A 139 1.42 11.61 12.57
C ASP A 139 0.78 10.40 13.24
N ASN A 140 1.61 9.50 13.79
CA ASN A 140 1.18 8.28 14.49
C ASN A 140 0.12 7.44 13.74
N GLY A 141 0.28 7.28 12.43
CA GLY A 141 -0.66 6.52 11.59
C GLY A 141 -2.01 7.21 11.35
N LYS A 142 -2.07 8.53 11.53
CA LYS A 142 -3.26 9.34 11.29
C LYS A 142 -2.96 10.48 10.33
N ILE A 143 -3.92 10.81 9.50
CA ILE A 143 -3.86 12.03 8.69
C ILE A 143 -4.45 13.16 9.50
N LEU A 144 -3.63 14.16 9.81
CA LEU A 144 -4.02 15.35 10.55
C LEU A 144 -3.96 16.57 9.65
N LYS A 145 -5.01 17.36 9.65
CA LYS A 145 -4.99 18.71 9.11
C LYS A 145 -4.52 19.68 10.19
N ILE A 146 -3.40 20.32 9.94
CA ILE A 146 -2.88 21.37 10.80
C ILE A 146 -3.25 22.71 10.18
N SER A 147 -3.82 23.59 10.95
CA SER A 147 -4.11 24.96 10.56
C SER A 147 -3.55 25.95 11.58
N LYS A 148 -3.00 27.07 11.12
CA LYS A 148 -2.50 28.15 11.98
C LYS A 148 -3.35 29.38 11.75
N ASP A 149 -4.00 29.86 12.80
CA ASP A 149 -4.88 31.02 12.74
C ASP A 149 -4.10 32.36 12.68
N LYS A 150 -4.83 33.47 12.64
CA LYS A 150 -4.23 34.82 12.64
C LYS A 150 -3.41 35.12 13.89
N ALA A 151 -3.80 34.56 15.03
CA ALA A 151 -3.09 34.71 16.30
C ALA A 151 -1.84 33.84 16.38
N GLY A 152 -1.66 32.89 15.45
CA GLY A 152 -0.56 31.92 15.44
C GLY A 152 -0.86 30.64 16.20
N ILE A 153 -2.11 30.43 16.62
CA ILE A 153 -2.54 29.23 17.33
C ILE A 153 -2.67 28.08 16.32
N ILE A 154 -2.07 26.95 16.63
CA ILE A 154 -2.13 25.74 15.83
C ILE A 154 -3.34 24.92 16.24
N LYS A 155 -4.24 24.64 15.31
CA LYS A 155 -5.34 23.70 15.44
C LYS A 155 -5.05 22.44 14.68
N GLN A 156 -5.40 21.30 15.26
CA GLN A 156 -5.26 19.98 14.67
C GLN A 156 -6.64 19.36 14.51
N GLU A 157 -6.89 18.76 13.36
CA GLU A 157 -8.12 18.07 13.04
C GLU A 157 -7.74 16.71 12.42
N GLU A 158 -8.21 15.62 13.04
CA GLU A 158 -8.02 14.28 12.47
C GLU A 158 -8.97 14.11 11.29
N ILE A 159 -8.42 13.75 10.11
CA ILE A 159 -9.19 13.56 8.89
C ILE A 159 -9.59 12.10 8.73
N THR A 160 -8.75 11.17 9.21
CA THR A 160 -9.00 9.72 9.09
C THR A 160 -9.49 9.16 10.42
N THR A 161 -10.77 8.87 10.51
CA THR A 161 -11.37 8.21 11.68
C THR A 161 -11.64 6.73 11.44
N ASN A 162 -11.83 6.34 10.18
CA ASN A 162 -12.09 4.98 9.75
C ASN A 162 -11.06 4.54 8.69
N TRP A 163 -10.85 3.23 8.58
CA TRP A 163 -9.95 2.68 7.56
C TRP A 163 -10.37 3.05 6.12
N THR A 164 -11.68 3.21 5.89
CA THR A 164 -12.23 3.63 4.58
C THR A 164 -11.85 5.06 4.20
N ASP A 165 -11.45 5.89 5.18
CA ASP A 165 -11.02 7.27 4.91
C ASP A 165 -9.65 7.34 4.23
N TRP A 166 -8.89 6.25 4.30
CA TRP A 166 -7.61 6.11 3.60
C TRP A 166 -7.76 5.78 2.12
N ILE A 167 -8.95 5.33 1.68
CA ILE A 167 -9.17 4.83 0.33
C ILE A 167 -9.73 5.95 -0.55
N GLY A 168 -9.03 6.24 -1.65
CA GLY A 168 -9.50 7.12 -2.71
C GLY A 168 -10.42 6.38 -3.68
N TYR A 169 -9.98 5.21 -4.13
CA TYR A 169 -10.82 4.25 -4.87
C TYR A 169 -10.29 2.82 -4.76
N TRP A 170 -11.12 1.86 -5.09
CA TRP A 170 -10.69 0.49 -5.28
C TRP A 170 -11.36 -0.15 -6.50
N SER A 171 -10.69 -1.15 -7.05
CA SER A 171 -11.14 -1.87 -8.24
C SER A 171 -10.90 -3.36 -8.12
N ILE A 172 -11.65 -4.10 -8.92
CA ILE A 172 -11.44 -5.52 -9.15
C ILE A 172 -11.00 -5.68 -10.59
N GLU A 173 -9.90 -6.34 -10.73
CA GLU A 173 -9.33 -6.71 -12.01
C GLU A 173 -9.31 -8.24 -12.06
N GLY A 174 -9.93 -8.84 -13.07
CA GLY A 174 -10.08 -10.29 -13.16
C GLY A 174 -9.66 -10.85 -14.51
N GLU A 175 -9.44 -12.15 -14.53
CA GLU A 175 -9.21 -12.89 -15.77
C GLU A 175 -10.53 -13.17 -16.47
N ASP A 176 -10.62 -12.84 -17.75
CA ASP A 176 -11.68 -13.36 -18.63
C ASP A 176 -11.38 -14.75 -19.19
N GLY A 177 -10.34 -15.44 -18.67
CA GLY A 177 -9.91 -16.77 -19.04
C GLY A 177 -8.60 -16.85 -19.84
N THR A 178 -7.95 -15.74 -20.08
CA THR A 178 -6.63 -15.71 -20.75
C THR A 178 -5.63 -14.85 -20.00
N LEU A 179 -5.00 -15.44 -18.97
CA LEU A 179 -3.79 -14.85 -18.40
C LEU A 179 -2.71 -14.81 -19.48
N GLN A 180 -2.49 -13.66 -20.05
CA GLN A 180 -1.23 -13.39 -20.72
C GLN A 180 -0.19 -13.02 -19.65
N GLN A 181 0.60 -14.00 -19.23
CA GLN A 181 1.82 -13.73 -18.51
C GLN A 181 2.75 -13.02 -19.48
N VAL A 182 2.93 -11.72 -19.31
CA VAL A 182 3.93 -10.97 -20.08
C VAL A 182 5.31 -11.48 -19.68
N GLU A 183 6.29 -11.50 -20.58
CA GLU A 183 7.67 -11.96 -20.35
C GLU A 183 8.35 -11.34 -19.10
N THR A 184 7.80 -10.28 -18.53
CA THR A 184 8.26 -9.60 -17.31
C THR A 184 7.69 -10.16 -16.02
N GLY A 185 6.89 -11.24 -16.05
CA GLY A 185 6.24 -11.80 -14.86
C GLY A 185 5.05 -10.98 -14.31
N ARG A 186 4.61 -9.95 -15.02
CA ARG A 186 3.41 -9.17 -14.69
C ARG A 186 2.17 -9.86 -15.23
N PHE A 187 1.10 -9.80 -14.44
CA PHE A 187 -0.23 -10.18 -14.90
C PHE A 187 -0.95 -8.95 -15.45
N ILE A 188 -1.63 -9.11 -16.57
CA ILE A 188 -2.55 -8.09 -17.08
C ILE A 188 -3.96 -8.53 -16.69
N PHE A 189 -4.67 -7.67 -16.01
CA PHE A 189 -6.04 -7.87 -15.61
C PHE A 189 -6.91 -6.81 -16.28
N ASP A 190 -8.10 -7.20 -16.69
CA ASP A 190 -9.12 -6.25 -17.14
C ASP A 190 -9.86 -5.68 -15.93
N ASN A 191 -10.11 -4.36 -15.93
CA ASN A 191 -10.88 -3.70 -14.88
C ASN A 191 -12.36 -4.09 -15.04
N ASN A 192 -12.83 -4.96 -14.16
CA ASN A 192 -14.20 -5.47 -14.19
C ASN A 192 -15.16 -4.64 -13.36
N TRP A 193 -14.67 -3.94 -12.34
CA TRP A 193 -15.51 -3.11 -11.46
C TRP A 193 -14.65 -2.15 -10.65
N GLN A 194 -15.21 -0.97 -10.31
CA GLN A 194 -14.52 0.02 -9.50
C GLN A 194 -15.49 0.89 -8.68
N SER A 195 -15.06 1.35 -7.53
CA SER A 195 -15.75 2.32 -6.68
C SER A 195 -14.83 3.45 -6.25
N PHE A 196 -15.33 4.67 -6.32
CA PHE A 196 -14.62 5.89 -5.96
C PHE A 196 -15.32 6.58 -4.79
N LYS A 197 -14.51 7.07 -3.83
CA LYS A 197 -14.99 8.02 -2.83
C LYS A 197 -15.05 9.42 -3.44
N THR A 198 -16.22 10.04 -3.41
CA THR A 198 -16.42 11.41 -3.90
C THR A 198 -16.97 12.29 -2.79
N ARG A 199 -17.22 13.59 -3.09
CA ARG A 199 -17.88 14.47 -2.12
C ARG A 199 -19.33 14.07 -1.83
N ASP A 200 -19.99 13.48 -2.82
CA ASP A 200 -21.42 13.22 -2.82
C ASP A 200 -21.76 11.73 -2.71
N SER A 201 -20.76 10.86 -2.71
CA SER A 201 -20.97 9.42 -2.60
C SER A 201 -19.89 8.76 -1.75
N GLU A 202 -20.34 7.91 -0.82
CA GLU A 202 -19.46 7.04 -0.04
C GLU A 202 -18.89 5.91 -0.90
N LEU A 203 -17.79 5.35 -0.44
CA LEU A 203 -17.16 4.19 -1.07
C LEU A 203 -18.07 2.97 -0.96
N GLU A 204 -18.41 2.35 -2.08
CA GLU A 204 -19.06 1.04 -2.06
C GLU A 204 -18.03 -0.02 -1.64
N LEU A 205 -18.28 -0.70 -0.53
CA LEU A 205 -17.37 -1.71 0.01
C LEU A 205 -17.57 -3.10 -0.59
N THR A 206 -18.67 -3.31 -1.33
CA THR A 206 -19.00 -4.58 -1.98
C THR A 206 -19.13 -4.36 -3.47
N SER A 207 -18.46 -5.17 -4.25
CA SER A 207 -18.51 -5.09 -5.70
C SER A 207 -19.86 -5.52 -6.28
N ALA A 208 -20.09 -5.17 -7.53
CA ALA A 208 -21.09 -5.87 -8.34
C ALA A 208 -20.74 -7.38 -8.41
N THR A 209 -21.78 -8.21 -8.58
CA THR A 209 -21.59 -9.63 -8.82
C THR A 209 -21.06 -9.85 -10.23
N TYR A 210 -19.96 -10.58 -10.35
CA TYR A 210 -19.40 -10.99 -11.63
C TYR A 210 -19.76 -12.45 -11.93
N GLN A 211 -20.21 -12.72 -13.14
CA GLN A 211 -20.58 -14.06 -13.61
C GLN A 211 -19.50 -14.58 -14.56
N TYR A 212 -18.87 -15.69 -14.20
CA TYR A 212 -17.83 -16.35 -14.98
C TYR A 212 -18.42 -17.23 -16.09
N PRO A 213 -17.77 -17.30 -17.26
CA PRO A 213 -18.25 -18.11 -18.39
C PRO A 213 -18.22 -19.62 -18.07
N ASN A 214 -17.22 -20.09 -17.34
CA ASN A 214 -17.01 -21.48 -17.01
C ASN A 214 -16.82 -21.68 -15.50
N SER A 215 -17.08 -22.88 -14.99
CA SER A 215 -16.68 -23.28 -13.64
C SER A 215 -15.17 -23.49 -13.59
N GLY A 216 -14.51 -23.00 -12.55
CA GLY A 216 -13.06 -23.09 -12.41
C GLY A 216 -12.54 -22.29 -11.22
N THR A 217 -11.23 -22.24 -11.09
CA THR A 217 -10.56 -21.38 -10.13
C THR A 217 -9.94 -20.20 -10.89
N TYR A 218 -10.34 -19.00 -10.53
CA TYR A 218 -9.93 -17.75 -11.15
C TYR A 218 -9.12 -16.92 -10.18
N LYS A 219 -8.17 -16.16 -10.71
CA LYS A 219 -7.43 -15.15 -9.96
C LYS A 219 -8.13 -13.82 -10.06
N ILE A 220 -8.30 -13.18 -8.92
CA ILE A 220 -8.93 -11.87 -8.79
C ILE A 220 -7.90 -10.94 -8.16
N ALA A 221 -7.50 -9.89 -8.88
CA ALA A 221 -6.69 -8.84 -8.32
C ALA A 221 -7.60 -7.77 -7.71
N VAL A 222 -7.43 -7.50 -6.42
CA VAL A 222 -8.08 -6.39 -5.73
C VAL A 222 -7.05 -5.28 -5.56
N LYS A 223 -7.35 -4.14 -6.14
CA LYS A 223 -6.49 -2.97 -6.16
C LYS A 223 -7.12 -1.85 -5.36
N VAL A 224 -6.38 -1.29 -4.43
CA VAL A 224 -6.77 -0.13 -3.65
C VAL A 224 -5.80 1.01 -3.91
N ILE A 225 -6.30 2.17 -4.28
CA ILE A 225 -5.52 3.40 -4.35
C ILE A 225 -5.89 4.26 -3.15
N ASP A 226 -4.91 4.60 -2.35
CA ASP A 226 -5.13 5.44 -1.19
C ASP A 226 -5.27 6.93 -1.55
N VAL A 227 -5.56 7.75 -0.54
CA VAL A 227 -5.76 9.20 -0.69
C VAL A 227 -4.49 9.96 -1.12
N PHE A 228 -3.32 9.32 -1.09
CA PHE A 228 -2.06 9.87 -1.60
C PHE A 228 -1.69 9.35 -2.99
N GLY A 229 -2.52 8.47 -3.56
CA GLY A 229 -2.33 7.91 -4.89
C GLY A 229 -1.42 6.67 -4.94
N ASN A 230 -1.12 6.05 -3.80
CA ASN A 230 -0.33 4.82 -3.79
C ASN A 230 -1.21 3.60 -3.98
N ASP A 231 -0.67 2.65 -4.72
CA ASP A 231 -1.30 1.41 -5.13
C ASP A 231 -0.98 0.29 -4.14
N THR A 232 -2.01 -0.42 -3.70
CA THR A 232 -1.91 -1.70 -2.99
C THR A 232 -2.73 -2.71 -3.74
N THR A 233 -2.08 -3.68 -4.38
CA THR A 233 -2.74 -4.73 -5.17
C THR A 233 -2.43 -6.09 -4.56
N GLN A 234 -3.46 -6.88 -4.30
CA GLN A 234 -3.35 -8.27 -3.86
C GLN A 234 -4.18 -9.17 -4.74
N ILE A 235 -3.69 -10.41 -4.92
CA ILE A 235 -4.36 -11.43 -5.74
C ILE A 235 -4.94 -12.50 -4.85
N PHE A 236 -6.18 -12.81 -5.11
CA PHE A 236 -6.97 -13.82 -4.41
C PHE A 236 -7.44 -14.87 -5.42
N GLU A 237 -7.74 -16.08 -4.91
CA GLU A 237 -8.32 -17.15 -5.72
C GLU A 237 -9.80 -17.32 -5.39
N ALA A 238 -10.62 -17.43 -6.44
CA ALA A 238 -12.05 -17.72 -6.31
C ALA A 238 -12.41 -18.98 -7.11
N SER A 239 -13.01 -19.94 -6.46
CA SER A 239 -13.53 -21.16 -7.10
C SER A 239 -15.05 -21.04 -7.30
N VAL A 240 -15.49 -21.00 -8.57
CA VAL A 240 -16.88 -20.84 -9.00
C VAL A 240 -17.41 -22.01 -9.80
#